data_0f4f448b2513e98e8999f9e9e914604b
#
_entry.id   0f4f448b2513e98e8999f9e9e914604b
#
_cell.length_a   1.000
_cell.length_b   1.000
_cell.length_c   1.000
_cell.angle_alpha   90.00
_cell.angle_beta   90.00
_cell.angle_gamma   90.00
#
_symmetry.space_group_name_H-M   'P 1'
#
loop_
_entity.id
_entity.type
_entity.pdbx_description
1 polymer ?
#
loop_
_entity_poly.entity_id
_entity_poly.type
_entity_poly.pdbx_seq_one_letter_code
_entity_poly.pdbx_strand_id
1 'polypeptide(L)'
;MAQVGPVGPGGEPLTVLWAWRQAQLDQTAQQPRPRRQQDQPKDSLAQDGPADGPKPGDQGYLTQLQRRLRDSLRDVRAVVARLAEVPPEQRTVLHSAIAADPAAAERGFGWLLEHFDQPSAVVPQFAQLAPALDALMGPRSRQLDLFGEALLEAVRETSGDQFGDDDAGTWRDGWRFVIGWLRQGKLLQQDETPFWTATVVAHDQRRDDVAVLRLATDLPYPARAGQRAVVEHPMVPGAWRPCWISAPPAGDNRLELHVQAAPSDDATGALVHGTRAGDAVRLHRAEGEFVIEQHGRAILIVAEDVHVAPVKALLDELAARQDERVVHLFWGVSTRDDLYDLESLRAHAARCAHATVHPVVARGPSHPYLGGSLAQVVVDFAEWTSHDVYVCGTPFAVGVMRNMLMQRSVPAGRIHAVTLDQLTAATSPSSR
;
A
#
# COMPACT_ATOMS: atom_id res chain seq x y z
N MET A 1 2.81 7.23 31.59
CA MET A 1 4.00 6.77 30.85
C MET A 1 3.57 5.52 30.09
N ALA A 2 3.17 5.66 28.85
CA ALA A 2 2.81 4.56 27.97
C ALA A 2 4.07 4.20 27.16
N GLN A 3 4.56 2.98 27.31
CA GLN A 3 5.68 2.46 26.54
C GLN A 3 5.17 2.14 25.12
N VAL A 4 5.74 2.82 24.15
CA VAL A 4 5.59 2.53 22.73
C VAL A 4 6.46 1.30 22.41
N GLY A 5 5.84 0.20 21.99
CA GLY A 5 6.54 -0.99 21.52
C GLY A 5 7.22 -0.74 20.17
N PRO A 6 8.21 -1.56 19.78
CA PRO A 6 9.02 -1.35 18.59
C PRO A 6 8.19 -1.46 17.30
N VAL A 7 8.22 -0.42 16.51
CA VAL A 7 7.64 -0.37 15.16
C VAL A 7 8.65 -1.00 14.20
N GLY A 8 8.26 -2.08 13.53
CA GLY A 8 9.04 -2.66 12.44
C GLY A 8 8.99 -1.76 11.19
N PRO A 9 9.95 -1.88 10.25
CA PRO A 9 10.02 -1.02 9.08
C PRO A 9 8.81 -1.27 8.16
N GLY A 10 7.91 -0.31 8.16
CA GLY A 10 6.83 -0.22 7.18
C GLY A 10 5.50 -0.82 7.60
N GLY A 11 4.77 -0.16 8.44
CA GLY A 11 3.37 -0.43 8.50
C GLY A 11 2.80 -0.69 9.88
N GLU A 12 1.53 -0.54 9.94
CA GLU A 12 0.70 -0.88 11.08
C GLU A 12 0.85 -2.35 11.48
N PRO A 13 0.74 -2.69 12.76
CA PRO A 13 0.82 -4.07 13.21
C PRO A 13 -0.29 -4.91 12.57
N LEU A 14 0.05 -6.08 12.09
CA LEU A 14 -0.88 -7.09 11.52
C LEU A 14 -2.14 -7.33 12.41
N THR A 15 -1.99 -7.10 13.69
CA THR A 15 -3.04 -7.19 14.71
C THR A 15 -4.20 -6.21 14.51
N VAL A 16 -3.93 -5.00 14.06
CA VAL A 16 -4.98 -4.00 13.76
C VAL A 16 -5.82 -4.47 12.57
N LEU A 17 -5.17 -5.02 11.54
CA LEU A 17 -5.83 -5.60 10.38
C LEU A 17 -6.71 -6.81 10.76
N TRP A 18 -6.27 -7.67 11.69
CA TRP A 18 -7.05 -8.79 12.17
C TRP A 18 -8.24 -8.36 13.04
N ALA A 19 -8.04 -7.48 13.99
CA ALA A 19 -9.11 -6.98 14.88
C ALA A 19 -10.19 -6.23 14.10
N TRP A 20 -9.79 -5.38 13.18
CA TRP A 20 -10.71 -4.64 12.32
C TRP A 20 -11.50 -5.57 11.39
N ARG A 21 -10.85 -6.60 10.85
CA ARG A 21 -11.48 -7.57 9.97
C ARG A 21 -12.51 -8.42 10.67
N GLN A 22 -12.23 -8.82 11.92
CA GLN A 22 -13.20 -9.57 12.72
C GLN A 22 -14.46 -8.75 13.00
N ALA A 23 -14.31 -7.45 13.27
CA ALA A 23 -15.45 -6.56 13.47
C ALA A 23 -16.35 -6.47 12.22
N GLN A 24 -15.77 -6.52 11.01
CA GLN A 24 -16.55 -6.57 9.76
C GLN A 24 -17.24 -7.92 9.52
N LEU A 25 -16.59 -9.03 9.84
CA LEU A 25 -17.18 -10.36 9.72
C LEU A 25 -18.40 -10.49 10.63
N ASP A 26 -18.34 -9.97 11.85
CA ASP A 26 -19.45 -9.96 12.80
C ASP A 26 -20.63 -9.11 12.31
N GLN A 27 -20.36 -8.00 11.58
CA GLN A 27 -21.40 -7.19 10.94
C GLN A 27 -22.04 -7.87 9.73
N THR A 28 -21.26 -8.64 8.95
CA THR A 28 -21.77 -9.35 7.76
C THR A 28 -22.58 -10.58 8.14
N ALA A 29 -22.26 -11.23 9.27
CA ALA A 29 -23.01 -12.39 9.80
C ALA A 29 -24.41 -12.01 10.31
N GLN A 30 -24.67 -10.73 10.58
CA GLN A 30 -25.97 -10.22 11.06
C GLN A 30 -26.93 -9.80 9.92
N GLN A 31 -26.52 -9.85 8.65
CA GLN A 31 -27.42 -9.54 7.52
C GLN A 31 -28.14 -10.78 7.01
N PRO A 32 -29.48 -10.71 6.77
CA PRO A 32 -30.26 -11.86 6.28
C PRO A 32 -29.84 -12.25 4.85
N ARG A 33 -29.54 -13.51 4.66
CA ARG A 33 -29.12 -14.09 3.38
C ARG A 33 -30.22 -13.96 2.31
N PRO A 34 -29.92 -13.51 1.07
CA PRO A 34 -30.86 -13.60 -0.04
C PRO A 34 -31.07 -15.08 -0.43
N ARG A 35 -32.35 -15.46 -0.64
CA ARG A 35 -32.76 -16.80 -1.07
C ARG A 35 -32.19 -17.08 -2.47
N ARG A 36 -31.39 -18.14 -2.61
CA ARG A 36 -30.97 -18.70 -3.92
C ARG A 36 -32.18 -19.39 -4.59
N GLN A 37 -32.45 -19.00 -5.82
CA GLN A 37 -33.23 -19.79 -6.78
C GLN A 37 -32.38 -20.98 -7.24
N GLN A 38 -33.00 -22.17 -7.18
CA GLN A 38 -32.46 -23.39 -7.74
C GLN A 38 -32.76 -23.42 -9.24
N ASP A 39 -31.72 -23.63 -10.05
CA ASP A 39 -31.86 -24.27 -11.35
C ASP A 39 -30.72 -25.30 -11.50
N GLN A 40 -31.09 -26.56 -11.59
CA GLN A 40 -30.24 -27.67 -11.99
C GLN A 40 -30.40 -27.93 -13.49
N PRO A 41 -29.36 -28.45 -14.15
CA PRO A 41 -29.59 -29.59 -15.05
C PRO A 41 -28.86 -30.84 -14.60
N LYS A 42 -29.62 -31.92 -14.67
CA LYS A 42 -29.15 -33.29 -14.58
C LYS A 42 -28.43 -33.67 -15.89
N ASP A 43 -27.30 -34.33 -15.79
CA ASP A 43 -27.10 -35.53 -16.62
C ASP A 43 -26.07 -36.47 -15.97
N SER A 44 -26.53 -37.72 -15.92
CA SER A 44 -25.90 -38.88 -15.36
C SER A 44 -24.92 -39.51 -16.32
N LEU A 45 -23.81 -40.00 -15.84
CA LEU A 45 -23.22 -41.29 -16.29
C LEU A 45 -22.38 -41.89 -15.16
N ALA A 46 -22.89 -42.99 -14.64
CA ALA A 46 -22.22 -43.84 -13.68
C ALA A 46 -21.08 -44.62 -14.34
N GLN A 47 -19.95 -44.68 -13.67
CA GLN A 47 -19.03 -45.82 -13.78
C GLN A 47 -18.48 -46.14 -12.38
N ASP A 48 -18.85 -47.33 -11.91
CA ASP A 48 -18.34 -47.97 -10.71
C ASP A 48 -16.86 -48.33 -10.87
N GLY A 49 -16.01 -47.82 -9.98
CA GLY A 49 -14.65 -48.27 -9.72
C GLY A 49 -14.39 -48.30 -8.22
N PRO A 50 -13.45 -49.09 -7.70
CA PRO A 50 -13.30 -49.36 -6.27
C PRO A 50 -12.92 -48.12 -5.47
N ALA A 51 -13.43 -48.06 -4.23
CA ALA A 51 -13.30 -46.95 -3.30
C ALA A 51 -11.84 -46.56 -3.01
N ASP A 52 -11.32 -45.61 -3.76
CA ASP A 52 -10.19 -44.76 -3.36
C ASP A 52 -10.74 -43.69 -2.40
N GLY A 53 -10.06 -43.52 -1.25
CA GLY A 53 -10.41 -42.49 -0.29
C GLY A 53 -10.31 -41.08 -0.91
N PRO A 54 -10.94 -40.06 -0.29
CA PRO A 54 -11.02 -38.72 -0.85
C PRO A 54 -9.62 -38.15 -1.14
N LYS A 55 -9.44 -37.64 -2.37
CA LYS A 55 -8.14 -37.10 -2.83
C LYS A 55 -7.91 -35.69 -2.30
N PRO A 56 -6.63 -35.27 -2.08
CA PRO A 56 -6.32 -33.88 -1.74
C PRO A 56 -6.92 -32.90 -2.79
N GLY A 57 -7.85 -32.02 -2.33
CA GLY A 57 -8.60 -31.11 -3.20
C GLY A 57 -10.09 -31.45 -3.33
N ASP A 58 -10.52 -32.61 -2.86
CA ASP A 58 -11.93 -32.98 -2.75
C ASP A 58 -12.55 -32.34 -1.49
N GLN A 59 -13.79 -31.83 -1.58
CA GLN A 59 -14.53 -31.24 -0.47
C GLN A 59 -14.64 -32.20 0.72
N GLY A 60 -14.83 -33.49 0.45
CA GLY A 60 -14.89 -34.53 1.48
C GLY A 60 -13.58 -34.69 2.26
N TYR A 61 -12.44 -34.53 1.60
CA TYR A 61 -11.13 -34.57 2.24
C TYR A 61 -10.93 -33.38 3.19
N LEU A 62 -11.27 -32.16 2.76
CA LEU A 62 -11.16 -30.95 3.59
C LEU A 62 -12.05 -31.01 4.83
N THR A 63 -13.29 -31.51 4.68
CA THR A 63 -14.21 -31.68 5.82
C THR A 63 -13.67 -32.71 6.82
N GLN A 64 -13.06 -33.81 6.35
CA GLN A 64 -12.42 -34.78 7.20
C GLN A 64 -11.19 -34.22 7.90
N LEU A 65 -10.35 -33.48 7.17
CA LEU A 65 -9.15 -32.84 7.71
C LEU A 65 -9.52 -31.79 8.77
N GLN A 66 -10.52 -30.95 8.51
CA GLN A 66 -11.06 -29.98 9.47
C GLN A 66 -11.48 -30.65 10.76
N ARG A 67 -12.27 -31.76 10.67
CA ARG A 67 -12.71 -32.51 11.85
C ARG A 67 -11.52 -32.99 12.65
N ARG A 68 -10.53 -33.64 12.03
CA ARG A 68 -9.33 -34.14 12.70
C ARG A 68 -8.50 -33.02 13.33
N LEU A 69 -8.35 -31.87 12.67
CA LEU A 69 -7.70 -30.69 13.25
C LEU A 69 -8.41 -30.20 14.52
N ARG A 70 -9.74 -30.18 14.50
CA ARG A 70 -10.55 -29.76 15.65
C ARG A 70 -10.53 -30.78 16.78
N ASP A 71 -10.59 -32.08 16.46
CA ASP A 71 -10.60 -33.17 17.45
C ASP A 71 -9.22 -33.24 18.19
N SER A 72 -8.12 -32.95 17.52
CA SER A 72 -6.77 -32.93 18.10
C SER A 72 -6.43 -31.63 18.84
N LEU A 73 -7.24 -30.57 18.70
CA LEU A 73 -7.03 -29.27 19.34
C LEU A 73 -7.95 -29.12 20.57
N ARG A 74 -7.36 -28.98 21.74
CA ARG A 74 -8.13 -28.82 22.98
C ARG A 74 -8.46 -27.37 23.31
N ASP A 75 -7.52 -26.46 23.07
CA ASP A 75 -7.64 -25.07 23.49
C ASP A 75 -6.88 -24.14 22.54
N VAL A 76 -7.63 -23.44 21.68
CA VAL A 76 -7.06 -22.41 20.76
C VAL A 76 -6.30 -21.33 21.53
N ARG A 77 -6.83 -20.92 22.69
CA ARG A 77 -6.25 -19.86 23.50
C ARG A 77 -4.89 -20.27 24.06
N ALA A 78 -4.75 -21.52 24.50
CA ALA A 78 -3.48 -22.05 24.98
C ALA A 78 -2.42 -22.08 23.86
N VAL A 79 -2.78 -22.50 22.65
CA VAL A 79 -1.89 -22.49 21.48
C VAL A 79 -1.46 -21.08 21.14
N VAL A 80 -2.39 -20.12 21.09
CA VAL A 80 -2.09 -18.72 20.80
C VAL A 80 -1.19 -18.11 21.87
N ALA A 81 -1.42 -18.39 23.14
CA ALA A 81 -0.57 -17.94 24.25
C ALA A 81 0.85 -18.49 24.08
N ARG A 82 0.98 -19.77 23.73
CA ARG A 82 2.30 -20.40 23.52
C ARG A 82 3.06 -19.77 22.33
N LEU A 83 2.39 -19.50 21.23
CA LEU A 83 2.97 -18.80 20.07
C LEU A 83 3.38 -17.35 20.39
N ALA A 84 2.68 -16.68 21.30
CA ALA A 84 3.02 -15.33 21.76
C ALA A 84 4.29 -15.30 22.65
N GLU A 85 4.61 -16.41 23.32
CA GLU A 85 5.77 -16.54 24.21
C GLU A 85 7.10 -16.84 23.51
N VAL A 86 7.09 -17.09 22.18
CA VAL A 86 8.31 -17.34 21.40
C VAL A 86 9.32 -16.20 21.62
N PRO A 87 10.59 -16.50 21.92
CA PRO A 87 11.62 -15.48 22.17
C PRO A 87 11.77 -14.51 20.97
N PRO A 88 12.01 -13.21 21.21
CA PRO A 88 12.07 -12.18 20.16
C PRO A 88 13.02 -12.52 19.01
N GLU A 89 14.15 -13.16 19.29
CA GLU A 89 15.17 -13.55 18.33
C GLU A 89 14.74 -14.72 17.40
N GLN A 90 13.70 -15.45 17.77
CA GLN A 90 13.15 -16.58 17.02
C GLN A 90 11.80 -16.24 16.38
N ARG A 91 11.27 -15.02 16.62
CA ARG A 91 9.97 -14.61 16.13
C ARG A 91 9.95 -14.42 14.62
N THR A 92 9.00 -15.03 13.98
CA THR A 92 8.56 -14.61 12.65
C THR A 92 7.65 -13.38 12.75
N VAL A 93 7.32 -12.77 11.61
CA VAL A 93 6.32 -11.67 11.56
C VAL A 93 4.98 -12.11 12.14
N LEU A 94 4.57 -13.37 11.91
CA LEU A 94 3.32 -13.93 12.47
C LEU A 94 3.37 -14.05 14.00
N HIS A 95 4.48 -14.51 14.58
CA HIS A 95 4.64 -14.53 16.03
C HIS A 95 4.56 -13.13 16.65
N SER A 96 5.16 -12.13 15.98
CA SER A 96 5.11 -10.75 16.45
C SER A 96 3.70 -10.18 16.41
N ALA A 97 2.93 -10.52 15.37
CA ALA A 97 1.53 -10.13 15.25
C ALA A 97 0.66 -10.78 16.34
N ILE A 98 0.84 -12.08 16.60
CA ILE A 98 0.14 -12.81 17.66
C ILE A 98 0.45 -12.21 19.03
N ALA A 99 1.73 -11.94 19.30
CA ALA A 99 2.14 -11.36 20.58
C ALA A 99 1.62 -9.94 20.80
N ALA A 100 1.38 -9.17 19.73
CA ALA A 100 0.84 -7.82 19.81
C ALA A 100 -0.66 -7.80 20.15
N ASP A 101 -1.47 -8.75 19.61
CA ASP A 101 -2.89 -8.90 19.93
C ASP A 101 -3.30 -10.39 19.96
N PRO A 102 -3.07 -11.07 21.09
CA PRO A 102 -3.42 -12.49 21.23
C PRO A 102 -4.93 -12.76 21.09
N ALA A 103 -5.78 -11.81 21.51
CA ALA A 103 -7.23 -11.98 21.44
C ALA A 103 -7.74 -11.95 19.99
N ALA A 104 -7.18 -11.08 19.13
CA ALA A 104 -7.48 -11.08 17.70
C ALA A 104 -6.95 -12.36 17.03
N ALA A 105 -5.76 -12.82 17.41
CA ALA A 105 -5.18 -14.07 16.89
C ALA A 105 -6.06 -15.29 17.27
N GLU A 106 -6.55 -15.35 18.50
CA GLU A 106 -7.47 -16.41 18.97
C GLU A 106 -8.74 -16.46 18.11
N ARG A 107 -9.40 -15.31 17.90
CA ARG A 107 -10.58 -15.21 17.05
C ARG A 107 -10.32 -15.63 15.60
N GLY A 108 -9.23 -15.14 15.01
CA GLY A 108 -8.87 -15.46 13.63
C GLY A 108 -8.51 -16.91 13.42
N PHE A 109 -7.81 -17.52 14.38
CA PHE A 109 -7.46 -18.94 14.35
C PHE A 109 -8.70 -19.82 14.52
N GLY A 110 -9.59 -19.48 15.45
CA GLY A 110 -10.88 -20.13 15.63
C GLY A 110 -11.73 -20.06 14.35
N TRP A 111 -11.85 -18.88 13.75
CA TRP A 111 -12.58 -18.69 12.50
C TRP A 111 -11.98 -19.53 11.35
N LEU A 112 -10.65 -19.59 11.22
CA LEU A 112 -9.98 -20.40 10.20
C LEU A 112 -10.31 -21.89 10.37
N LEU A 113 -10.30 -22.41 11.59
CA LEU A 113 -10.67 -23.79 11.87
C LEU A 113 -12.15 -24.07 11.58
N GLU A 114 -13.05 -23.12 11.83
CA GLU A 114 -14.47 -23.25 11.53
C GLU A 114 -14.78 -23.28 10.04
N HIS A 115 -13.97 -22.58 9.22
CA HIS A 115 -14.18 -22.47 7.77
C HIS A 115 -13.12 -23.23 6.96
N PHE A 116 -12.37 -24.11 7.59
CA PHE A 116 -11.25 -24.82 6.95
C PHE A 116 -11.70 -25.67 5.74
N ASP A 117 -12.91 -26.19 5.75
CA ASP A 117 -13.50 -26.94 4.65
C ASP A 117 -14.16 -26.05 3.58
N GLN A 118 -14.05 -24.72 3.67
CA GLN A 118 -14.65 -23.73 2.77
C GLN A 118 -13.59 -22.82 2.12
N PRO A 119 -12.76 -23.34 1.19
CA PRO A 119 -11.72 -22.52 0.54
C PRO A 119 -12.26 -21.26 -0.13
N SER A 120 -13.50 -21.30 -0.65
CA SER A 120 -14.17 -20.15 -1.25
C SER A 120 -14.46 -19.00 -0.25
N ALA A 121 -14.53 -19.32 1.04
CA ALA A 121 -14.66 -18.32 2.10
C ALA A 121 -13.27 -17.85 2.60
N VAL A 122 -12.30 -18.78 2.70
CA VAL A 122 -10.97 -18.53 3.29
C VAL A 122 -10.04 -17.76 2.33
N VAL A 123 -9.96 -18.18 1.07
CA VAL A 123 -9.02 -17.60 0.09
C VAL A 123 -9.25 -16.09 -0.13
N PRO A 124 -10.50 -15.59 -0.27
CA PRO A 124 -10.74 -14.15 -0.38
C PRO A 124 -10.30 -13.34 0.86
N GLN A 125 -10.34 -13.95 2.05
CA GLN A 125 -9.84 -13.31 3.27
C GLN A 125 -8.31 -13.18 3.25
N PHE A 126 -7.63 -14.22 2.79
CA PHE A 126 -6.17 -14.18 2.61
C PHE A 126 -5.74 -13.23 1.49
N ALA A 127 -6.55 -13.07 0.44
CA ALA A 127 -6.29 -12.08 -0.59
C ALA A 127 -6.15 -10.66 -0.02
N GLN A 128 -6.92 -10.31 0.99
CA GLN A 128 -6.88 -8.99 1.61
C GLN A 128 -5.66 -8.79 2.54
N LEU A 129 -5.00 -9.88 2.94
CA LEU A 129 -3.76 -9.85 3.71
C LEU A 129 -2.50 -9.81 2.82
N ALA A 130 -2.65 -9.86 1.49
CA ALA A 130 -1.52 -10.02 0.56
C ALA A 130 -0.42 -8.94 0.69
N PRO A 131 -0.71 -7.65 0.96
CA PRO A 131 0.35 -6.66 1.17
C PRO A 131 1.26 -7.00 2.38
N ALA A 132 0.68 -7.56 3.45
CA ALA A 132 1.43 -8.03 4.60
C ALA A 132 2.17 -9.36 4.32
N LEU A 133 1.66 -10.15 3.39
CA LEU A 133 2.21 -11.46 3.01
C LEU A 133 3.45 -11.36 2.13
N ASP A 134 3.70 -10.23 1.45
CA ASP A 134 4.89 -10.06 0.62
C ASP A 134 6.19 -10.21 1.44
N ALA A 135 6.20 -9.73 2.66
CA ALA A 135 7.32 -9.93 3.58
C ALA A 135 7.50 -11.39 4.03
N LEU A 136 6.39 -12.17 4.10
CA LEU A 136 6.38 -13.56 4.54
C LEU A 136 6.70 -14.54 3.41
N MET A 137 6.34 -14.21 2.16
CA MET A 137 6.37 -15.11 1.02
C MET A 137 7.45 -14.76 -0.02
N GLY A 138 8.41 -13.90 0.32
CA GLY A 138 9.57 -13.61 -0.53
C GLY A 138 10.33 -14.89 -0.91
N PRO A 139 11.03 -14.92 -2.07
CA PRO A 139 11.64 -16.13 -2.63
C PRO A 139 12.73 -16.77 -1.74
N ARG A 140 13.17 -16.09 -0.69
CA ARG A 140 14.14 -16.59 0.31
C ARG A 140 13.56 -16.64 1.73
N SER A 141 12.27 -16.40 1.89
CA SER A 141 11.63 -16.37 3.20
C SER A 141 11.34 -17.79 3.67
N ARG A 142 11.88 -18.16 4.84
CA ARG A 142 11.56 -19.40 5.56
C ARG A 142 10.54 -19.16 6.68
N GLN A 143 9.93 -17.98 6.74
CA GLN A 143 9.10 -17.59 7.87
C GLN A 143 7.85 -18.45 8.02
N LEU A 144 7.22 -18.87 6.91
CA LEU A 144 6.05 -19.73 6.95
C LEU A 144 6.39 -21.15 7.41
N ASP A 145 7.57 -21.67 7.02
CA ASP A 145 8.03 -23.00 7.46
C ASP A 145 8.33 -22.97 8.96
N LEU A 146 9.08 -21.97 9.44
CA LEU A 146 9.40 -21.78 10.85
C LEU A 146 8.16 -21.58 11.71
N PHE A 147 7.18 -20.83 11.22
CA PHE A 147 5.91 -20.64 11.91
C PHE A 147 5.11 -21.95 11.98
N GLY A 148 5.08 -22.73 10.91
CA GLY A 148 4.39 -24.03 10.87
C GLY A 148 4.99 -25.04 11.85
N GLU A 149 6.31 -25.07 12.01
CA GLU A 149 6.98 -25.89 13.01
C GLU A 149 6.64 -25.45 14.44
N ALA A 150 6.65 -24.14 14.69
CA ALA A 150 6.28 -23.58 16.00
C ALA A 150 4.80 -23.81 16.32
N LEU A 151 3.90 -23.72 15.33
CA LEU A 151 2.48 -24.03 15.48
C LEU A 151 2.27 -25.49 15.87
N LEU A 152 2.95 -26.42 15.17
CA LEU A 152 2.86 -27.84 15.46
C LEU A 152 3.34 -28.15 16.89
N GLU A 153 4.45 -27.53 17.32
CA GLU A 153 4.97 -27.71 18.66
C GLU A 153 4.04 -27.14 19.74
N ALA A 154 3.49 -25.93 19.50
CA ALA A 154 2.52 -25.32 20.41
C ALA A 154 1.26 -26.18 20.57
N VAL A 155 0.75 -26.78 19.49
CA VAL A 155 -0.40 -27.70 19.56
C VAL A 155 -0.04 -28.97 20.30
N ARG A 156 1.15 -29.55 20.05
CA ARG A 156 1.61 -30.75 20.76
C ARG A 156 1.72 -30.52 22.27
N GLU A 157 2.34 -29.44 22.70
CA GLU A 157 2.51 -29.10 24.11
C GLU A 157 1.16 -28.86 24.81
N THR A 158 0.20 -28.23 24.13
CA THR A 158 -1.10 -27.90 24.71
C THR A 158 -2.11 -29.06 24.66
N SER A 159 -1.90 -30.06 23.80
CA SER A 159 -2.77 -31.23 23.66
C SER A 159 -2.35 -32.40 24.58
N GLY A 160 -1.11 -32.41 25.07
CA GLY A 160 -0.58 -33.40 26.02
C GLY A 160 -0.38 -34.81 25.44
N ASP A 161 -0.37 -35.83 26.29
CA ASP A 161 0.03 -37.21 25.95
C ASP A 161 -0.86 -37.92 24.89
N GLN A 162 -1.99 -37.33 24.51
CA GLN A 162 -2.87 -37.89 23.48
C GLN A 162 -2.51 -37.45 22.06
N PHE A 163 -1.60 -36.51 21.90
CA PHE A 163 -1.15 -36.02 20.60
C PHE A 163 -0.13 -36.99 19.98
N GLY A 164 -0.58 -37.72 18.95
CA GLY A 164 0.22 -38.73 18.27
C GLY A 164 0.83 -38.27 16.95
N ASP A 165 1.56 -39.18 16.30
CA ASP A 165 2.17 -38.92 14.98
C ASP A 165 1.14 -38.65 13.88
N ASP A 166 -0.04 -39.27 13.95
CA ASP A 166 -1.17 -39.04 13.05
C ASP A 166 -1.71 -37.62 13.18
N ASP A 167 -1.76 -37.07 14.40
CA ASP A 167 -2.19 -35.70 14.65
C ASP A 167 -1.13 -34.72 14.10
N ALA A 168 0.15 -35.02 14.31
CA ALA A 168 1.23 -34.23 13.75
C ALA A 168 1.20 -34.22 12.21
N GLY A 169 0.88 -35.35 11.57
CA GLY A 169 0.63 -35.46 10.13
C GLY A 169 -0.54 -34.57 9.70
N THR A 170 -1.64 -34.66 10.42
CA THR A 170 -2.86 -33.84 10.18
C THR A 170 -2.57 -32.34 10.23
N TRP A 171 -1.82 -31.88 11.23
CA TRP A 171 -1.45 -30.46 11.36
C TRP A 171 -0.49 -29.98 10.28
N ARG A 172 0.47 -30.82 9.85
CA ARG A 172 1.35 -30.48 8.70
C ARG A 172 0.56 -30.35 7.42
N ASP A 173 -0.39 -31.26 7.17
CA ASP A 173 -1.26 -31.20 5.99
C ASP A 173 -2.16 -29.97 6.04
N GLY A 174 -2.79 -29.69 7.19
CA GLY A 174 -3.56 -28.46 7.40
C GLY A 174 -2.75 -27.19 7.09
N TRP A 175 -1.52 -27.11 7.61
CA TRP A 175 -0.65 -25.98 7.34
C TRP A 175 -0.26 -25.84 5.87
N ARG A 176 -0.04 -26.92 5.14
CA ARG A 176 0.20 -26.90 3.69
C ARG A 176 -1.00 -26.31 2.93
N PHE A 177 -2.23 -26.65 3.32
CA PHE A 177 -3.44 -26.03 2.74
C PHE A 177 -3.48 -24.54 3.02
N VAL A 178 -3.22 -24.11 4.25
CA VAL A 178 -3.15 -22.67 4.60
C VAL A 178 -2.12 -21.94 3.74
N ILE A 179 -0.91 -22.48 3.57
CA ILE A 179 0.10 -21.91 2.66
C ILE A 179 -0.40 -21.87 1.21
N GLY A 180 -1.08 -22.91 0.75
CA GLY A 180 -1.68 -22.97 -0.59
C GLY A 180 -2.73 -21.87 -0.79
N TRP A 181 -3.62 -21.68 0.17
CA TRP A 181 -4.65 -20.63 0.12
C TRP A 181 -4.06 -19.22 0.24
N LEU A 182 -3.01 -19.02 1.03
CA LEU A 182 -2.27 -17.75 1.07
C LEU A 182 -1.68 -17.41 -0.32
N ARG A 183 -1.08 -18.40 -1.00
CA ARG A 183 -0.57 -18.24 -2.37
C ARG A 183 -1.70 -17.96 -3.36
N GLN A 184 -2.80 -18.69 -3.27
CA GLN A 184 -3.96 -18.48 -4.13
C GLN A 184 -4.61 -17.11 -3.89
N GLY A 185 -4.73 -16.68 -2.62
CA GLY A 185 -5.20 -15.33 -2.27
C GLY A 185 -4.31 -14.24 -2.87
N LYS A 186 -2.98 -14.45 -2.84
CA LYS A 186 -2.03 -13.54 -3.49
C LYS A 186 -2.22 -13.49 -5.01
N LEU A 187 -2.49 -14.62 -5.68
CA LEU A 187 -2.76 -14.68 -7.11
C LEU A 187 -4.07 -13.98 -7.47
N LEU A 188 -5.14 -14.17 -6.67
CA LEU A 188 -6.40 -13.47 -6.88
C LEU A 188 -6.25 -11.95 -6.79
N GLN A 189 -5.33 -11.44 -5.96
CA GLN A 189 -5.02 -10.02 -5.92
C GLN A 189 -4.20 -9.52 -7.12
N GLN A 190 -3.47 -10.39 -7.80
CA GLN A 190 -2.76 -10.03 -9.03
C GLN A 190 -3.73 -9.86 -10.21
N ASP A 191 -4.88 -10.55 -10.18
CA ASP A 191 -5.91 -10.47 -11.22
C ASP A 191 -6.99 -9.41 -10.93
N GLU A 192 -7.31 -9.15 -9.65
CA GLU A 192 -8.17 -8.05 -9.22
C GLU A 192 -7.31 -6.99 -8.50
N THR A 193 -6.93 -5.95 -9.21
CA THR A 193 -6.24 -4.82 -8.58
C THR A 193 -7.19 -4.21 -7.53
N PRO A 194 -6.88 -4.30 -6.21
CA PRO A 194 -7.76 -3.79 -5.19
C PRO A 194 -7.91 -2.29 -5.37
N PHE A 195 -9.13 -1.81 -5.35
CA PHE A 195 -9.41 -0.39 -5.32
C PHE A 195 -10.06 0.01 -3.99
N TRP A 196 -9.75 1.23 -3.57
CA TRP A 196 -10.38 1.87 -2.43
C TRP A 196 -11.44 2.83 -2.93
N THR A 197 -12.58 2.86 -2.28
CA THR A 197 -13.53 3.97 -2.46
C THR A 197 -13.09 5.12 -1.56
N ALA A 198 -13.02 6.31 -2.14
CA ALA A 198 -12.66 7.52 -1.42
C ALA A 198 -13.74 8.58 -1.65
N THR A 199 -14.19 9.20 -0.56
CA THR A 199 -15.08 10.36 -0.63
C THR A 199 -14.26 11.64 -0.75
N VAL A 200 -14.62 12.50 -1.67
CA VAL A 200 -14.04 13.85 -1.79
C VAL A 200 -14.54 14.70 -0.62
N VAL A 201 -13.66 14.99 0.33
CA VAL A 201 -13.98 15.83 1.50
C VAL A 201 -13.92 17.31 1.14
N ALA A 202 -12.95 17.68 0.28
CA ALA A 202 -12.83 19.03 -0.25
C ALA A 202 -12.25 18.99 -1.65
N HIS A 203 -12.74 19.90 -2.48
CA HIS A 203 -12.25 20.19 -3.82
C HIS A 203 -11.90 21.67 -3.88
N ASP A 204 -10.63 21.97 -4.13
CA ASP A 204 -10.12 23.32 -4.16
C ASP A 204 -9.46 23.57 -5.52
N GLN A 205 -10.19 24.25 -6.41
CA GLN A 205 -9.69 24.61 -7.73
C GLN A 205 -8.72 25.79 -7.57
N ARG A 206 -7.45 25.55 -7.77
CA ARG A 206 -6.35 26.50 -7.59
C ARG A 206 -6.04 27.29 -8.85
N ARG A 207 -6.22 26.69 -10.01
CA ARG A 207 -6.10 27.27 -11.35
C ARG A 207 -7.19 26.69 -12.24
N ASP A 208 -7.34 27.24 -13.44
CA ASP A 208 -8.30 26.70 -14.40
C ASP A 208 -8.03 25.22 -14.71
N ASP A 209 -6.77 24.80 -14.67
CA ASP A 209 -6.34 23.44 -14.99
C ASP A 209 -5.86 22.64 -13.78
N VAL A 210 -5.86 23.18 -12.56
CA VAL A 210 -5.34 22.51 -11.37
C VAL A 210 -6.31 22.53 -10.20
N ALA A 211 -6.57 21.36 -9.64
CA ALA A 211 -7.33 21.21 -8.39
C ALA A 211 -6.51 20.43 -7.32
N VAL A 212 -6.75 20.79 -6.06
CA VAL A 212 -6.31 20.05 -4.89
C VAL A 212 -7.52 19.33 -4.32
N LEU A 213 -7.46 18.00 -4.31
CA LEU A 213 -8.51 17.12 -3.80
C LEU A 213 -8.11 16.59 -2.44
N ARG A 214 -8.94 16.77 -1.41
CA ARG A 214 -8.82 16.06 -0.14
C ARG A 214 -9.80 14.92 -0.13
N LEU A 215 -9.30 13.74 0.09
CA LEU A 215 -10.05 12.49 0.04
C LEU A 215 -10.06 11.83 1.41
N ALA A 216 -11.16 11.16 1.75
CA ALA A 216 -11.25 10.24 2.88
C ALA A 216 -11.57 8.85 2.34
N THR A 217 -10.76 7.85 2.67
CA THR A 217 -10.98 6.47 2.29
C THR A 217 -11.74 5.72 3.36
N ASP A 218 -12.61 4.80 2.95
CA ASP A 218 -13.38 3.95 3.86
C ASP A 218 -12.46 2.97 4.63
N LEU A 219 -11.31 2.65 4.05
CA LEU A 219 -10.30 1.74 4.56
C LEU A 219 -8.95 2.44 4.60
N PRO A 220 -8.02 2.01 5.48
CA PRO A 220 -6.64 2.49 5.44
C PRO A 220 -6.04 2.38 4.05
N TYR A 221 -5.60 3.49 3.49
CA TYR A 221 -4.95 3.54 2.19
C TYR A 221 -3.43 3.52 2.38
N PRO A 222 -2.73 2.46 1.96
CA PRO A 222 -1.31 2.28 2.24
C PRO A 222 -0.46 3.13 1.28
N ALA A 223 -0.40 4.43 1.52
CA ALA A 223 0.42 5.36 0.74
C ALA A 223 1.55 5.94 1.59
N ARG A 224 2.66 6.28 0.93
CA ARG A 224 3.86 6.90 1.51
C ARG A 224 4.21 8.19 0.77
N ALA A 225 5.03 9.02 1.40
CA ALA A 225 5.60 10.19 0.74
C ALA A 225 6.30 9.82 -0.56
N GLY A 226 6.12 10.64 -1.59
CA GLY A 226 6.71 10.43 -2.92
C GLY A 226 5.99 9.44 -3.82
N GLN A 227 4.91 8.81 -3.34
CA GLN A 227 4.05 7.96 -4.16
C GLN A 227 2.94 8.75 -4.86
N ARG A 228 2.32 8.12 -5.84
CA ARG A 228 1.16 8.60 -6.57
C ARG A 228 -0.02 7.67 -6.35
N ALA A 229 -1.22 8.21 -6.27
CA ALA A 229 -2.46 7.46 -6.36
C ALA A 229 -2.86 7.30 -7.84
N VAL A 230 -3.43 6.17 -8.19
CA VAL A 230 -4.06 5.98 -9.51
C VAL A 230 -5.56 6.09 -9.32
N VAL A 231 -6.16 7.11 -9.90
CA VAL A 231 -7.53 7.53 -9.61
C VAL A 231 -8.43 7.28 -10.80
N GLU A 232 -9.64 6.80 -10.54
CA GLU A 232 -10.72 6.72 -11.53
C GLU A 232 -11.90 7.55 -11.05
N HIS A 233 -12.42 8.40 -11.95
CA HIS A 233 -13.62 9.17 -11.71
C HIS A 233 -14.85 8.45 -12.29
N PRO A 234 -16.00 8.37 -11.57
CA PRO A 234 -17.20 7.66 -12.03
C PRO A 234 -17.78 8.14 -13.36
N MET A 235 -17.55 9.42 -13.71
CA MET A 235 -18.00 9.97 -14.99
C MET A 235 -17.21 9.45 -16.20
N VAL A 236 -16.01 8.89 -15.98
CA VAL A 236 -15.16 8.35 -17.05
C VAL A 236 -14.66 6.96 -16.62
N PRO A 237 -15.55 5.96 -16.57
CA PRO A 237 -15.21 4.61 -16.09
C PRO A 237 -14.12 3.95 -16.93
N GLY A 238 -13.21 3.23 -16.26
CA GLY A 238 -12.08 2.56 -16.91
C GLY A 238 -10.89 3.47 -17.21
N ALA A 239 -11.02 4.79 -17.05
CA ALA A 239 -9.94 5.73 -17.29
C ALA A 239 -9.20 6.08 -16.00
N TRP A 240 -8.23 5.27 -15.64
CA TRP A 240 -7.38 5.45 -14.48
C TRP A 240 -6.24 6.45 -14.74
N ARG A 241 -6.05 7.41 -13.84
CA ARG A 241 -5.00 8.43 -13.99
C ARG A 241 -4.14 8.56 -12.75
N PRO A 242 -2.82 8.65 -12.93
CA PRO A 242 -1.90 8.90 -11.82
C PRO A 242 -2.04 10.34 -11.33
N CYS A 243 -2.15 10.51 -10.02
CA CYS A 243 -2.19 11.80 -9.35
C CYS A 243 -1.16 11.82 -8.22
N TRP A 244 -0.44 12.93 -8.08
CA TRP A 244 0.53 13.06 -7.01
C TRP A 244 -0.12 13.16 -5.64
N ILE A 245 0.37 12.37 -4.70
CA ILE A 245 -0.01 12.47 -3.30
C ILE A 245 0.85 13.56 -2.65
N SER A 246 0.21 14.64 -2.22
CA SER A 246 0.87 15.74 -1.50
C SER A 246 0.84 15.56 0.01
N ALA A 247 -0.16 14.82 0.52
CA ALA A 247 -0.22 14.39 1.91
C ALA A 247 -0.74 12.93 1.95
N PRO A 248 0.10 11.95 2.31
CA PRO A 248 -0.34 10.57 2.52
C PRO A 248 -1.13 10.46 3.85
N PRO A 249 -1.96 9.41 4.02
CA PRO A 249 -2.74 9.24 5.25
C PRO A 249 -1.83 9.10 6.47
N ALA A 250 -2.12 9.86 7.51
CA ALA A 250 -1.40 9.85 8.79
C ALA A 250 -2.19 9.13 9.91
N GLY A 251 -2.93 8.05 9.55
CA GLY A 251 -3.77 7.28 10.47
C GLY A 251 -5.23 7.76 10.55
N ASP A 252 -5.59 8.80 9.82
CA ASP A 252 -6.96 9.37 9.74
C ASP A 252 -7.70 9.01 8.44
N ASN A 253 -7.13 8.12 7.63
CA ASN A 253 -7.63 7.71 6.31
C ASN A 253 -7.83 8.88 5.31
N ARG A 254 -7.18 10.02 5.54
CA ARG A 254 -7.26 11.20 4.68
C ARG A 254 -5.99 11.37 3.87
N LEU A 255 -6.14 11.70 2.60
CA LEU A 255 -5.02 12.00 1.72
C LEU A 255 -5.34 13.24 0.90
N GLU A 256 -4.28 13.92 0.43
CA GLU A 256 -4.39 15.08 -0.45
C GLU A 256 -3.71 14.78 -1.79
N LEU A 257 -4.41 15.07 -2.88
CA LEU A 257 -3.93 14.88 -4.25
C LEU A 257 -3.90 16.22 -4.98
N HIS A 258 -2.86 16.46 -5.77
CA HIS A 258 -2.89 17.51 -6.78
C HIS A 258 -3.11 16.90 -8.14
N VAL A 259 -4.07 17.46 -8.87
CA VAL A 259 -4.47 16.99 -10.19
C VAL A 259 -4.39 18.14 -11.18
N GLN A 260 -3.79 17.88 -12.35
CA GLN A 260 -3.79 18.81 -13.47
C GLN A 260 -4.57 18.23 -14.63
N ALA A 261 -5.53 18.99 -15.15
CA ALA A 261 -6.28 18.62 -16.32
C ALA A 261 -5.40 18.74 -17.58
N ALA A 262 -5.36 17.68 -18.38
CA ALA A 262 -4.75 17.75 -19.71
C ALA A 262 -5.82 18.04 -20.75
N PRO A 263 -5.57 18.89 -21.76
CA PRO A 263 -6.57 19.33 -22.73
C PRO A 263 -7.27 18.24 -23.52
N SER A 264 -6.66 17.05 -23.62
CA SER A 264 -7.20 15.90 -24.35
C SER A 264 -7.56 14.72 -23.44
N ASP A 265 -7.70 14.94 -22.13
CA ASP A 265 -7.93 13.87 -21.17
C ASP A 265 -9.18 14.15 -20.32
N ASP A 266 -10.28 13.53 -20.72
CA ASP A 266 -11.58 13.67 -20.04
C ASP A 266 -11.52 13.21 -18.56
N ALA A 267 -10.66 12.27 -18.22
CA ALA A 267 -10.58 11.74 -16.86
C ALA A 267 -9.94 12.75 -15.89
N THR A 268 -8.81 13.38 -16.27
CA THR A 268 -8.24 14.48 -15.48
C THR A 268 -9.14 15.72 -15.50
N GLY A 269 -9.80 15.99 -16.63
CA GLY A 269 -10.82 17.03 -16.74
C GLY A 269 -11.99 16.81 -15.76
N ALA A 270 -12.48 15.58 -15.63
CA ALA A 270 -13.53 15.23 -14.66
C ALA A 270 -13.07 15.44 -13.21
N LEU A 271 -11.82 15.08 -12.90
CA LEU A 271 -11.26 15.28 -11.56
C LEU A 271 -11.11 16.77 -11.21
N VAL A 272 -10.75 17.63 -12.16
CA VAL A 272 -10.53 19.06 -11.92
C VAL A 272 -11.83 19.87 -12.00
N HIS A 273 -12.74 19.57 -12.94
CA HIS A 273 -13.91 20.41 -13.20
C HIS A 273 -15.24 19.77 -12.80
N GLY A 274 -15.30 18.41 -12.82
CA GLY A 274 -16.52 17.64 -12.57
C GLY A 274 -16.73 17.22 -11.13
N THR A 275 -15.67 17.23 -10.32
CA THR A 275 -15.68 16.73 -8.95
C THR A 275 -16.17 17.77 -7.94
N ARG A 276 -16.91 17.33 -6.93
CA ARG A 276 -17.38 18.16 -5.80
C ARG A 276 -17.20 17.44 -4.48
N ALA A 277 -17.21 18.20 -3.39
CA ALA A 277 -17.27 17.62 -2.05
C ALA A 277 -18.51 16.73 -1.91
N GLY A 278 -18.32 15.51 -1.41
CA GLY A 278 -19.34 14.47 -1.30
C GLY A 278 -19.30 13.43 -2.43
N ASP A 279 -18.63 13.70 -3.53
CA ASP A 279 -18.49 12.72 -4.64
C ASP A 279 -17.57 11.58 -4.22
N ALA A 280 -17.78 10.41 -4.83
CA ALA A 280 -16.92 9.24 -4.65
C ALA A 280 -16.00 9.06 -5.85
N VAL A 281 -14.74 8.74 -5.60
CA VAL A 281 -13.75 8.31 -6.59
C VAL A 281 -13.16 6.95 -6.19
N ARG A 282 -12.58 6.24 -7.16
CA ARG A 282 -11.88 5.00 -6.87
C ARG A 282 -10.38 5.19 -6.97
N LEU A 283 -9.66 4.56 -6.07
CA LEU A 283 -8.20 4.61 -6.02
C LEU A 283 -7.66 3.19 -6.18
N HIS A 284 -6.70 3.02 -7.06
CA HIS A 284 -5.82 1.85 -7.03
C HIS A 284 -4.74 2.02 -5.96
N ARG A 285 -4.00 0.94 -5.70
CA ARG A 285 -2.84 0.96 -4.81
C ARG A 285 -1.89 2.11 -5.19
N ALA A 286 -1.35 2.78 -4.17
CA ALA A 286 -0.33 3.81 -4.38
C ALA A 286 0.93 3.20 -4.99
N GLU A 287 1.54 3.90 -5.94
CA GLU A 287 2.69 3.44 -6.72
C GLU A 287 3.82 4.45 -6.71
N GLY A 288 5.03 3.97 -7.02
CA GLY A 288 6.23 4.78 -7.16
C GLY A 288 7.15 4.70 -5.95
N GLU A 289 8.41 5.03 -6.19
CA GLU A 289 9.51 4.95 -5.22
C GLU A 289 10.33 6.26 -5.24
N PHE A 290 9.67 7.42 -5.27
CA PHE A 290 10.36 8.71 -5.18
C PHE A 290 10.63 9.02 -3.71
N VAL A 291 11.67 8.40 -3.15
CA VAL A 291 12.00 8.41 -1.72
C VAL A 291 13.29 9.18 -1.50
N ILE A 292 13.36 9.99 -0.45
CA ILE A 292 14.61 10.63 -0.04
C ILE A 292 15.47 9.60 0.72
N GLU A 293 16.64 9.29 0.16
CA GLU A 293 17.58 8.36 0.77
C GLU A 293 18.15 8.90 2.10
N GLN A 294 18.42 7.98 3.03
CA GLN A 294 18.92 8.34 4.37
C GLN A 294 20.46 8.50 4.37
N HIS A 295 20.99 9.30 3.44
CA HIS A 295 22.43 9.58 3.39
C HIS A 295 22.74 10.96 3.95
N GLY A 296 23.96 11.17 4.40
CA GLY A 296 24.38 12.43 5.03
C GLY A 296 24.68 13.60 4.08
N ARG A 297 24.16 13.58 2.82
CA ARG A 297 24.41 14.66 1.86
C ARG A 297 23.29 15.70 1.91
N ALA A 298 23.65 16.95 1.58
CA ALA A 298 22.68 17.99 1.29
C ALA A 298 21.76 17.58 0.13
N ILE A 299 20.56 18.11 0.09
CA ILE A 299 19.51 17.72 -0.83
C ILE A 299 19.17 18.87 -1.76
N LEU A 300 19.16 18.61 -3.07
CA LEU A 300 18.56 19.47 -4.05
C LEU A 300 17.25 18.83 -4.54
N ILE A 301 16.14 19.54 -4.42
CA ILE A 301 14.86 19.15 -5.01
C ILE A 301 14.51 20.14 -6.10
N VAL A 302 14.12 19.64 -7.26
CA VAL A 302 13.67 20.45 -8.40
C VAL A 302 12.31 19.96 -8.85
N ALA A 303 11.30 20.81 -8.78
CA ALA A 303 9.94 20.50 -9.15
C ALA A 303 9.41 21.45 -10.21
N GLU A 304 8.73 20.93 -11.24
CA GLU A 304 8.07 21.68 -12.28
C GLU A 304 6.55 21.66 -12.09
N ASP A 305 5.92 22.84 -12.04
CA ASP A 305 4.48 23.04 -11.99
C ASP A 305 3.77 22.17 -10.92
N VAL A 306 2.74 21.40 -11.28
CA VAL A 306 1.98 20.53 -10.38
C VAL A 306 2.81 19.42 -9.73
N HIS A 307 3.98 19.10 -10.33
CA HIS A 307 4.90 18.10 -9.80
C HIS A 307 5.57 18.52 -8.47
N VAL A 308 5.26 19.71 -7.95
CA VAL A 308 5.61 20.13 -6.59
C VAL A 308 4.85 19.34 -5.51
N ALA A 309 3.72 18.74 -5.87
CA ALA A 309 2.86 18.05 -4.90
C ALA A 309 3.58 16.96 -4.08
N PRO A 310 4.30 15.97 -4.66
CA PRO A 310 4.97 14.95 -3.87
C PRO A 310 6.07 15.53 -2.97
N VAL A 311 6.60 16.72 -3.30
CA VAL A 311 7.63 17.37 -2.50
C VAL A 311 7.11 17.81 -1.14
N LYS A 312 5.83 18.20 -1.04
CA LYS A 312 5.19 18.52 0.26
C LYS A 312 5.26 17.32 1.20
N ALA A 313 4.87 16.13 0.71
CA ALA A 313 4.93 14.90 1.49
C ALA A 313 6.37 14.52 1.89
N LEU A 314 7.34 14.75 1.00
CA LEU A 314 8.76 14.50 1.28
C LEU A 314 9.30 15.47 2.34
N LEU A 315 8.91 16.75 2.31
CA LEU A 315 9.28 17.72 3.34
C LEU A 315 8.69 17.33 4.71
N ASP A 316 7.44 16.86 4.74
CA ASP A 316 6.81 16.38 5.98
C ASP A 316 7.54 15.15 6.54
N GLU A 317 7.99 14.25 5.68
CA GLU A 317 8.77 13.09 6.09
C GLU A 317 10.15 13.51 6.64
N LEU A 318 10.84 14.47 6.00
CA LEU A 318 12.10 15.04 6.51
C LEU A 318 11.89 15.70 7.88
N ALA A 319 10.83 16.50 8.03
CA ALA A 319 10.49 17.13 9.29
C ALA A 319 10.17 16.12 10.41
N ALA A 320 9.41 15.07 10.09
CA ALA A 320 9.06 14.00 11.03
C ALA A 320 10.29 13.21 11.50
N ARG A 321 11.29 13.04 10.63
CA ARG A 321 12.58 12.40 10.94
C ARG A 321 13.57 13.32 11.65
N GLN A 322 13.24 14.60 11.80
CA GLN A 322 14.16 15.63 12.32
C GLN A 322 15.46 15.67 11.50
N ASP A 323 15.34 15.61 10.17
CA ASP A 323 16.48 15.59 9.28
C ASP A 323 17.19 16.96 9.27
N GLU A 324 18.49 16.98 9.61
CA GLU A 324 19.30 18.22 9.73
C GLU A 324 20.01 18.60 8.41
N ARG A 325 19.79 17.86 7.33
CA ARG A 325 20.42 18.17 6.05
C ARG A 325 19.89 19.50 5.47
N VAL A 326 20.78 20.20 4.79
CA VAL A 326 20.38 21.37 4.01
C VAL A 326 19.56 20.92 2.80
N VAL A 327 18.39 21.53 2.61
CA VAL A 327 17.48 21.25 1.49
C VAL A 327 17.25 22.52 0.68
N HIS A 328 17.66 22.49 -0.57
CA HIS A 328 17.31 23.51 -1.55
C HIS A 328 16.17 22.99 -2.43
N LEU A 329 15.03 23.67 -2.40
CA LEU A 329 13.89 23.32 -3.23
C LEU A 329 13.65 24.42 -4.27
N PHE A 330 13.83 24.09 -5.56
CA PHE A 330 13.46 24.95 -6.67
C PHE A 330 12.11 24.52 -7.23
N TRP A 331 11.15 25.44 -7.26
CA TRP A 331 9.85 25.24 -7.87
C TRP A 331 9.67 26.14 -9.07
N GLY A 332 9.73 25.53 -10.28
CA GLY A 332 9.60 26.23 -11.55
C GLY A 332 8.16 26.24 -12.05
N VAL A 333 7.71 27.44 -12.44
CA VAL A 333 6.39 27.67 -13.04
C VAL A 333 6.49 28.56 -14.27
N SER A 334 5.46 28.53 -15.11
CA SER A 334 5.39 29.40 -16.30
C SER A 334 5.31 30.86 -15.94
N THR A 335 4.33 31.24 -15.14
CA THR A 335 4.06 32.61 -14.71
C THR A 335 3.97 32.69 -13.18
N ARG A 336 3.94 33.90 -12.65
CA ARG A 336 3.81 34.10 -11.20
C ARG A 336 2.49 33.58 -10.63
N ASP A 337 1.41 33.67 -11.39
CA ASP A 337 0.08 33.25 -10.97
C ASP A 337 -0.02 31.71 -10.87
N ASP A 338 0.90 31.01 -11.52
CA ASP A 338 1.00 29.54 -11.42
C ASP A 338 1.61 29.03 -10.09
N LEU A 339 2.09 29.93 -9.22
CA LEU A 339 2.56 29.59 -7.86
C LEU A 339 1.38 29.33 -6.90
N TYR A 340 0.45 28.50 -7.32
CA TYR A 340 -0.86 28.27 -6.69
C TYR A 340 -0.81 27.74 -5.24
N ASP A 341 0.29 27.14 -4.82
CA ASP A 341 0.43 26.49 -3.50
C ASP A 341 1.69 26.94 -2.74
N LEU A 342 2.27 28.10 -3.11
CA LEU A 342 3.55 28.58 -2.57
C LEU A 342 3.52 28.79 -1.06
N GLU A 343 2.43 29.31 -0.53
CA GLU A 343 2.28 29.56 0.90
C GLU A 343 2.28 28.23 1.70
N SER A 344 1.51 27.26 1.23
CA SER A 344 1.48 25.91 1.79
C SER A 344 2.86 25.24 1.72
N LEU A 345 3.52 25.30 0.54
CA LEU A 345 4.87 24.73 0.35
C LEU A 345 5.89 25.34 1.32
N ARG A 346 5.85 26.65 1.53
CA ARG A 346 6.70 27.35 2.50
C ARG A 346 6.44 26.91 3.94
N ALA A 347 5.16 26.70 4.28
CA ALA A 347 4.79 26.20 5.59
C ALA A 347 5.33 24.78 5.84
N HIS A 348 5.31 23.90 4.84
CA HIS A 348 5.95 22.58 4.93
C HIS A 348 7.47 22.68 5.08
N ALA A 349 8.12 23.51 4.27
CA ALA A 349 9.56 23.74 4.35
C ALA A 349 10.01 24.33 5.70
N ALA A 350 9.21 25.22 6.28
CA ALA A 350 9.51 25.84 7.59
C ALA A 350 9.50 24.84 8.77
N ARG A 351 8.97 23.65 8.57
CA ARG A 351 8.99 22.56 9.57
C ARG A 351 10.30 21.76 9.54
N CYS A 352 11.06 21.87 8.44
CA CYS A 352 12.39 21.28 8.30
C CYS A 352 13.45 22.21 8.90
N ALA A 353 14.52 21.66 9.46
CA ALA A 353 15.57 22.46 10.12
C ALA A 353 16.25 23.44 9.16
N HIS A 354 16.55 23.03 7.91
CA HIS A 354 17.35 23.79 6.98
C HIS A 354 16.81 23.71 5.54
N ALA A 355 15.49 23.89 5.33
CA ALA A 355 14.90 23.89 4.00
C ALA A 355 14.63 25.31 3.49
N THR A 356 15.02 25.59 2.24
CA THR A 356 14.79 26.87 1.57
C THR A 356 14.05 26.65 0.26
N VAL A 357 12.95 27.38 0.03
CA VAL A 357 12.14 27.35 -1.18
C VAL A 357 12.54 28.48 -2.11
N HIS A 358 12.91 28.15 -3.35
CA HIS A 358 13.29 29.05 -4.41
C HIS A 358 12.27 28.97 -5.56
N PRO A 359 11.23 29.84 -5.57
CA PRO A 359 10.33 29.90 -6.71
C PRO A 359 11.05 30.46 -7.94
N VAL A 360 10.83 29.82 -9.10
CA VAL A 360 11.39 30.22 -10.40
C VAL A 360 10.28 30.48 -11.39
N VAL A 361 10.21 31.68 -11.95
CA VAL A 361 9.19 32.11 -12.91
C VAL A 361 9.82 32.24 -14.30
N ALA A 362 9.33 31.44 -15.25
CA ALA A 362 9.92 31.37 -16.59
C ALA A 362 9.55 32.56 -17.48
N ARG A 363 8.35 33.13 -17.31
CA ARG A 363 7.80 34.19 -18.18
C ARG A 363 7.15 35.30 -17.37
N GLY A 364 7.25 36.52 -17.87
CA GLY A 364 6.67 37.71 -17.27
C GLY A 364 7.46 38.23 -16.06
N PRO A 365 6.90 39.15 -15.26
CA PRO A 365 7.56 39.72 -14.09
C PRO A 365 7.84 38.65 -13.04
N SER A 366 9.10 38.38 -12.75
CA SER A 366 9.49 37.36 -11.77
C SER A 366 9.70 37.93 -10.36
N HIS A 367 10.07 39.19 -10.19
CA HIS A 367 10.32 39.78 -8.86
C HIS A 367 9.14 39.60 -7.90
N PRO A 368 9.30 39.13 -6.66
CA PRO A 368 10.57 38.94 -5.92
C PRO A 368 11.25 37.58 -6.12
N TYR A 369 10.81 36.76 -7.05
CA TYR A 369 11.30 35.40 -7.28
C TYR A 369 12.40 35.37 -8.33
N LEU A 370 13.04 34.22 -8.51
CA LEU A 370 14.02 33.99 -9.55
C LEU A 370 13.35 33.99 -10.93
N GLY A 371 14.00 34.56 -11.93
CA GLY A 371 13.46 34.63 -13.29
C GLY A 371 14.29 33.82 -14.28
N GLY A 372 13.62 33.12 -15.20
CA GLY A 372 14.29 32.38 -16.26
C GLY A 372 13.89 30.89 -16.33
N SER A 373 14.57 30.13 -17.19
CA SER A 373 14.40 28.71 -17.31
C SER A 373 14.76 27.99 -15.99
N LEU A 374 13.90 27.13 -15.48
CA LEU A 374 14.16 26.38 -14.23
C LEU A 374 15.52 25.70 -14.26
N ALA A 375 15.83 24.97 -15.33
CA ALA A 375 17.08 24.23 -15.43
C ALA A 375 18.31 25.15 -15.44
N GLN A 376 18.24 26.27 -16.15
CA GLN A 376 19.34 27.23 -16.18
C GLN A 376 19.54 27.91 -14.82
N VAL A 377 18.45 28.33 -14.19
CA VAL A 377 18.50 28.96 -12.86
C VAL A 377 19.13 28.02 -11.83
N VAL A 378 18.73 26.74 -11.82
CA VAL A 378 19.28 25.76 -10.88
C VAL A 378 20.78 25.57 -11.07
N VAL A 379 21.26 25.35 -12.31
CA VAL A 379 22.67 25.04 -12.54
C VAL A 379 23.60 26.27 -12.39
N ASP A 380 23.05 27.49 -12.48
CA ASP A 380 23.78 28.72 -12.27
C ASP A 380 23.73 29.22 -10.83
N PHE A 381 22.82 28.69 -10.01
CA PHE A 381 22.63 29.10 -8.61
C PHE A 381 23.80 28.66 -7.71
N ALA A 382 24.22 27.38 -7.85
CA ALA A 382 25.28 26.79 -7.05
C ALA A 382 25.88 25.54 -7.72
N GLU A 383 26.97 25.02 -7.13
CA GLU A 383 27.53 23.72 -7.49
C GLU A 383 26.81 22.59 -6.72
N TRP A 384 26.31 21.58 -7.44
CA TRP A 384 25.47 20.50 -6.89
C TRP A 384 26.18 19.14 -6.81
N THR A 385 27.50 19.10 -7.06
CA THR A 385 28.28 17.84 -7.09
C THR A 385 28.31 17.08 -5.77
N SER A 386 28.07 17.76 -4.64
CA SER A 386 28.01 17.16 -3.30
C SER A 386 26.61 16.82 -2.81
N HIS A 387 25.57 17.08 -3.62
CA HIS A 387 24.16 16.87 -3.24
C HIS A 387 23.60 15.57 -3.80
N ASP A 388 22.58 15.04 -3.13
CA ASP A 388 21.62 14.11 -3.71
C ASP A 388 20.50 14.94 -4.36
N VAL A 389 20.19 14.64 -5.61
CA VAL A 389 19.32 15.47 -6.44
C VAL A 389 18.03 14.73 -6.75
N TYR A 390 16.90 15.38 -6.49
CA TYR A 390 15.56 14.86 -6.72
C TYR A 390 14.82 15.74 -7.71
N VAL A 391 14.45 15.18 -8.87
CA VAL A 391 13.81 15.93 -9.96
C VAL A 391 12.44 15.35 -10.25
N CYS A 392 11.40 16.19 -10.18
CA CYS A 392 10.04 15.82 -10.57
C CYS A 392 9.45 16.85 -11.55
N GLY A 393 8.89 16.36 -12.63
CA GLY A 393 8.40 17.20 -13.72
C GLY A 393 7.90 16.38 -14.90
N THR A 394 7.64 17.09 -16.00
CA THR A 394 7.38 16.44 -17.29
C THR A 394 8.62 15.67 -17.78
N PRO A 395 8.45 14.63 -18.61
CA PRO A 395 9.59 13.89 -19.18
C PRO A 395 10.63 14.80 -19.85
N PHE A 396 10.16 15.84 -20.53
CA PHE A 396 11.03 16.81 -21.17
C PHE A 396 11.84 17.61 -20.15
N ALA A 397 11.18 18.20 -19.14
CA ALA A 397 11.85 19.01 -18.13
C ALA A 397 12.84 18.18 -17.29
N VAL A 398 12.46 16.95 -16.92
CA VAL A 398 13.35 16.01 -16.23
C VAL A 398 14.58 15.68 -17.09
N GLY A 399 14.39 15.41 -18.39
CA GLY A 399 15.49 15.13 -19.32
C GLY A 399 16.46 16.30 -19.45
N VAL A 400 15.95 17.51 -19.60
CA VAL A 400 16.76 18.74 -19.69
C VAL A 400 17.53 18.97 -18.39
N MET A 401 16.87 18.92 -17.25
CA MET A 401 17.49 19.12 -15.93
C MET A 401 18.60 18.11 -15.68
N ARG A 402 18.32 16.83 -15.91
CA ARG A 402 19.31 15.76 -15.74
C ARG A 402 20.56 15.98 -16.60
N ASN A 403 20.37 16.31 -17.87
CA ASN A 403 21.48 16.56 -18.79
C ASN A 403 22.32 17.75 -18.35
N MET A 404 21.69 18.85 -17.95
CA MET A 404 22.42 20.06 -17.50
C MET A 404 23.18 19.80 -16.19
N LEU A 405 22.60 19.08 -15.24
CA LEU A 405 23.28 18.70 -14.00
C LEU A 405 24.50 17.79 -14.27
N MET A 406 24.33 16.80 -15.16
CA MET A 406 25.45 15.93 -15.57
C MET A 406 26.57 16.70 -16.26
N GLN A 407 26.26 17.69 -17.11
CA GLN A 407 27.26 18.60 -17.72
C GLN A 407 28.00 19.42 -16.67
N ARG A 408 27.40 19.69 -15.50
CA ARG A 408 28.04 20.33 -14.34
C ARG A 408 28.66 19.32 -13.37
N SER A 409 28.96 18.11 -13.86
CA SER A 409 29.64 17.03 -13.11
C SER A 409 28.88 16.45 -11.93
N VAL A 410 27.53 16.57 -11.88
CA VAL A 410 26.73 15.87 -10.92
C VAL A 410 26.66 14.38 -11.32
N PRO A 411 27.03 13.42 -10.45
CA PRO A 411 27.01 12.00 -10.80
C PRO A 411 25.61 11.51 -11.13
N ALA A 412 25.43 10.79 -12.23
CA ALA A 412 24.13 10.28 -12.68
C ALA A 412 23.41 9.42 -11.63
N GLY A 413 24.15 8.65 -10.83
CA GLY A 413 23.62 7.82 -9.74
C GLY A 413 23.12 8.61 -8.52
N ARG A 414 23.30 9.93 -8.49
CA ARG A 414 22.75 10.82 -7.46
C ARG A 414 21.56 11.64 -7.94
N ILE A 415 21.14 11.44 -9.20
CA ILE A 415 20.00 12.16 -9.77
C ILE A 415 18.81 11.18 -9.81
N HIS A 416 17.94 11.33 -8.83
CA HIS A 416 16.67 10.60 -8.71
C HIS A 416 15.60 11.40 -9.45
N ALA A 417 14.98 10.81 -10.45
CA ALA A 417 14.03 11.52 -11.30
C ALA A 417 12.73 10.74 -11.44
N VAL A 418 11.60 11.46 -11.41
CA VAL A 418 10.27 10.88 -11.56
C VAL A 418 9.38 11.74 -12.44
N THR A 419 8.50 11.07 -13.20
CA THR A 419 7.46 11.69 -14.02
C THR A 419 6.11 11.00 -13.76
N LEU A 420 4.99 11.66 -14.08
CA LEU A 420 3.67 11.01 -13.99
C LEU A 420 3.43 10.01 -15.12
N ASP A 421 4.05 10.20 -16.28
CA ASP A 421 3.76 9.45 -17.51
C ASP A 421 4.32 8.02 -17.55
N GLN A 422 5.10 7.60 -16.56
CA GLN A 422 5.74 6.26 -16.54
C GLN A 422 4.77 5.11 -16.25
N LEU A 423 3.47 5.36 -16.14
CA LEU A 423 2.43 4.35 -15.85
C LEU A 423 1.84 3.62 -17.06
N THR A 424 2.13 4.05 -18.29
CA THR A 424 1.40 3.58 -19.47
C THR A 424 1.72 2.16 -19.93
N ALA A 425 2.65 1.46 -19.32
CA ALA A 425 3.08 0.13 -19.80
C ALA A 425 2.58 -1.07 -18.97
N ALA A 426 2.09 -0.88 -17.73
CA ALA A 426 1.84 -2.00 -16.82
C ALA A 426 0.37 -2.23 -16.40
N THR A 427 -0.55 -1.30 -16.65
CA THR A 427 -1.91 -1.36 -16.08
C THR A 427 -3.05 -1.08 -17.06
N SER A 428 -2.92 -1.44 -18.32
CA SER A 428 -4.12 -1.65 -19.14
C SER A 428 -4.59 -3.08 -18.89
N PRO A 429 -5.71 -3.32 -18.17
CA PRO A 429 -6.34 -4.62 -18.21
C PRO A 429 -6.73 -4.87 -19.67
N SER A 430 -6.12 -5.90 -20.27
CA SER A 430 -6.49 -6.35 -21.60
C SER A 430 -8.01 -6.59 -21.62
N SER A 431 -8.70 -5.77 -22.38
CA SER A 431 -10.07 -6.01 -22.78
C SER A 431 -10.16 -7.38 -23.46
N ARG A 432 -10.72 -8.35 -22.78
CA ARG A 432 -11.34 -9.54 -23.38
C ARG A 432 -12.73 -9.74 -22.81
#